data_1f6b880556ae60f58bfa0972832ac1b7
#
_entry.id   1f6b880556ae60f58bfa0972832ac1b7
#
_cell.length_a   1.000
_cell.length_b   1.000
_cell.length_c   1.000
_cell.angle_alpha   90.00
_cell.angle_beta   90.00
_cell.angle_gamma   90.00
#
_symmetry.space_group_name_H-M   'P 1'
#
loop_
_entity.id
_entity.type
_entity.pdbx_description
1 polymer ?
#
loop_
_entity_poly.entity_id
_entity_poly.type
_entity_poly.pdbx_seq_one_letter_code
_entity_poly.pdbx_strand_id
1 'polypeptide(L)'
;MKKLVAYFSASVGNTRKRAQELAQVTGADLVEIRPAAAYTREDLDWTNRQSRSTVEMGDPASRPKIVGGKVDTASYDVVYIGFPIWWGVAPREINTFLEANDWR
;
A
#
# COMPACT_ATOMS: atom_id res chain seq x y z
N MET A 1 -8.07 21.90 -6.63
CA MET A 1 -7.34 20.66 -6.94
C MET A 1 -7.73 19.59 -5.95
N LYS A 2 -8.20 18.45 -6.46
CA LYS A 2 -8.60 17.32 -5.64
C LYS A 2 -7.45 16.35 -5.46
N LYS A 3 -7.14 15.99 -4.23
CA LYS A 3 -5.98 15.15 -3.89
C LYS A 3 -6.41 13.94 -3.09
N LEU A 4 -5.72 12.83 -3.30
CA LEU A 4 -5.93 11.57 -2.57
C LEU A 4 -4.60 11.11 -2.00
N VAL A 5 -4.60 10.65 -0.77
CA VAL A 5 -3.49 9.89 -0.18
C VAL A 5 -3.95 8.46 -0.02
N ALA A 6 -3.35 7.55 -0.78
CA ALA A 6 -3.56 6.10 -0.66
C ALA A 6 -2.33 5.51 0.01
N TYR A 7 -2.53 4.69 1.05
CA TYR A 7 -1.40 4.12 1.77
C TYR A 7 -1.61 2.66 2.11
N PHE A 8 -0.52 1.92 2.13
CA PHE A 8 -0.47 0.54 2.60
C PHE A 8 0.37 0.47 3.86
N SER A 9 -0.16 -0.16 4.91
CA SER A 9 0.57 -0.41 6.15
C SER A 9 0.31 -1.84 6.59
N ALA A 10 1.38 -2.62 6.68
CA ALA A 10 1.30 -4.02 7.10
C ALA A 10 1.22 -4.16 8.61
N SER A 11 1.58 -3.13 9.35
CA SER A 11 1.58 -3.13 10.81
C SER A 11 1.23 -1.75 11.32
N VAL A 12 0.97 -1.63 12.60
CA VAL A 12 0.80 -0.31 13.23
C VAL A 12 2.14 0.41 13.16
N GLY A 13 2.22 1.45 12.37
CA GLY A 13 3.50 2.09 12.20
C GLY A 13 3.49 3.42 11.49
N ASN A 14 4.68 3.78 11.01
CA ASN A 14 4.97 5.12 10.52
C ASN A 14 4.24 5.47 9.23
N THR A 15 3.99 4.50 8.35
CA THR A 15 3.34 4.77 7.06
C THR A 15 1.94 5.35 7.25
N ARG A 16 1.14 4.73 8.12
CA ARG A 16 -0.21 5.24 8.42
C ARG A 16 -0.15 6.65 8.99
N LYS A 17 0.72 6.86 9.96
CA LYS A 17 0.87 8.15 10.62
C LYS A 17 1.28 9.24 9.62
N ARG A 18 2.27 8.95 8.77
CA ARG A 18 2.74 9.90 7.77
C ARG A 18 1.67 10.18 6.71
N ALA A 19 0.92 9.16 6.31
CA ALA A 19 -0.17 9.36 5.36
C ALA A 19 -1.25 10.26 5.94
N GLN A 20 -1.62 10.07 7.20
CA GLN A 20 -2.59 10.92 7.88
C GLN A 20 -2.11 12.37 7.98
N GLU A 21 -0.83 12.58 8.32
CA GLU A 21 -0.24 13.92 8.38
C GLU A 21 -0.27 14.59 7.01
N LEU A 22 0.11 13.87 5.96
CA LEU A 22 0.11 14.39 4.60
C LEU A 22 -1.30 14.77 4.14
N ALA A 23 -2.28 13.92 4.41
CA ALA A 23 -3.67 14.20 4.06
C ALA A 23 -4.17 15.47 4.77
N GLN A 24 -3.81 15.63 6.04
CA GLN A 24 -4.22 16.80 6.82
C GLN A 24 -3.59 18.08 6.29
N VAL A 25 -2.30 18.06 5.97
CA VAL A 25 -1.56 19.23 5.49
C VAL A 25 -2.02 19.64 4.09
N THR A 26 -2.32 18.67 3.23
CA THR A 26 -2.70 18.95 1.83
C THR A 26 -4.20 19.11 1.62
N GLY A 27 -5.02 18.76 2.62
CA GLY A 27 -6.47 18.71 2.48
C GLY A 27 -6.93 17.54 1.61
N ALA A 28 -6.13 16.51 1.47
CA ALA A 28 -6.43 15.36 0.63
C ALA A 28 -7.38 14.39 1.32
N ASP A 29 -8.12 13.63 0.51
CA ASP A 29 -8.84 12.46 1.00
C ASP A 29 -7.83 11.38 1.35
N LEU A 30 -8.19 10.47 2.25
CA LEU A 30 -7.32 9.41 2.73
C LEU A 30 -7.98 8.05 2.51
N VAL A 31 -7.25 7.12 1.92
CA VAL A 31 -7.73 5.74 1.75
C VAL A 31 -6.61 4.77 2.14
N GLU A 32 -7.00 3.71 2.84
CA GLU A 32 -6.07 2.65 3.20
C GLU A 32 -6.13 1.52 2.19
N ILE A 33 -4.97 1.10 1.69
CA ILE A 33 -4.82 -0.10 0.87
C ILE A 33 -4.66 -1.26 1.84
N ARG A 34 -5.73 -2.05 2.04
CA ARG A 34 -5.72 -3.13 3.02
C ARG A 34 -5.43 -4.46 2.35
N PRO A 35 -4.51 -5.27 2.88
CA PRO A 35 -4.38 -6.64 2.39
C PRO A 35 -5.64 -7.43 2.74
N ALA A 36 -6.09 -8.29 1.83
CA ALA A 36 -7.27 -9.12 2.09
C ALA A 36 -7.05 -10.08 3.28
N ALA A 37 -5.81 -10.51 3.47
CA ALA A 37 -5.38 -11.26 4.66
C ALA A 37 -4.36 -10.42 5.40
N ALA A 38 -4.64 -10.03 6.64
CA ALA A 38 -3.73 -9.22 7.44
C ALA A 38 -2.40 -9.94 7.66
N TYR A 39 -1.32 -9.17 7.72
CA TYR A 39 0.00 -9.72 8.03
C TYR A 39 0.13 -9.96 9.53
N THR A 40 0.58 -11.15 9.90
CA THR A 40 0.95 -11.47 11.28
C THR A 40 2.42 -11.10 11.51
N ARG A 41 2.87 -11.22 12.77
CA ARG A 41 4.28 -11.01 13.08
C ARG A 41 5.16 -11.99 12.32
N GLU A 42 4.74 -13.26 12.24
CA GLU A 42 5.45 -14.29 11.50
C GLU A 42 5.50 -13.99 10.00
N ASP A 43 4.39 -13.48 9.45
CA ASP A 43 4.33 -13.08 8.03
C ASP A 43 5.35 -11.99 7.71
N LEU A 44 5.67 -11.13 8.67
CA LEU A 44 6.59 -10.01 8.50
C LEU A 44 8.03 -10.33 8.88
N ASP A 45 8.34 -11.56 9.27
CA ASP A 45 9.69 -11.96 9.67
C ASP A 45 10.61 -12.05 8.45
N TRP A 46 11.29 -10.94 8.18
CA TRP A 46 12.20 -10.84 7.04
C TRP A 46 13.43 -11.75 7.14
N THR A 47 13.72 -12.29 8.34
CA THR A 47 14.81 -13.24 8.53
C THR A 47 14.43 -14.67 8.13
N ASN A 48 13.14 -14.95 8.01
CA ASN A 48 12.62 -16.24 7.61
C ASN A 48 12.34 -16.24 6.10
N ARG A 49 13.08 -17.07 5.35
CA ARG A 49 12.94 -17.16 3.89
C ARG A 49 11.57 -17.69 3.45
N GLN A 50 10.85 -18.32 4.34
CA GLN A 50 9.52 -18.89 4.06
C GLN A 50 8.38 -18.01 4.57
N SER A 51 8.69 -16.87 5.19
CA SER A 51 7.65 -15.95 5.64
C SER A 51 6.90 -15.36 4.44
N ARG A 52 5.65 -14.99 4.66
CA ARG A 52 4.78 -14.44 3.61
C ARG A 52 5.43 -13.25 2.91
N SER A 53 5.95 -12.29 3.67
CA SER A 53 6.56 -11.09 3.09
C SER A 53 7.78 -11.44 2.24
N THR A 54 8.64 -12.36 2.71
CA THR A 54 9.82 -12.78 1.95
C THR A 54 9.44 -13.46 0.64
N VAL A 55 8.45 -14.36 0.68
CA VAL A 55 7.98 -15.08 -0.51
C VAL A 55 7.34 -14.11 -1.51
N GLU A 56 6.49 -13.21 -1.05
CA GLU A 56 5.84 -12.23 -1.92
C GLU A 56 6.85 -11.30 -2.57
N MET A 57 7.82 -10.81 -1.81
CA MET A 57 8.80 -9.86 -2.32
C MET A 57 9.83 -10.53 -3.25
N GLY A 58 10.05 -11.83 -3.08
CA GLY A 58 10.93 -12.61 -3.95
C GLY A 58 10.32 -12.94 -5.31
N ASP A 59 9.01 -12.73 -5.47
CA ASP A 59 8.31 -13.01 -6.72
C ASP A 59 7.77 -11.71 -7.33
N PRO A 60 8.40 -11.18 -8.39
CA PRO A 60 7.93 -9.94 -9.02
C PRO A 60 6.52 -10.02 -9.59
N ALA A 61 6.02 -11.22 -9.85
CA ALA A 61 4.67 -11.44 -10.36
C ALA A 61 3.63 -11.57 -9.26
N SER A 62 4.03 -11.61 -7.99
CA SER A 62 3.11 -11.74 -6.87
C SER A 62 2.16 -10.54 -6.82
N ARG A 63 0.86 -10.84 -6.68
CA ARG A 63 -0.18 -9.81 -6.57
C ARG A 63 -1.11 -10.14 -5.41
N PRO A 64 -0.69 -9.89 -4.16
CA PRO A 64 -1.55 -10.17 -3.00
C PRO A 64 -2.87 -9.42 -3.14
N LYS A 65 -3.96 -10.07 -2.77
CA LYS A 65 -5.29 -9.46 -2.84
C LYS A 65 -5.43 -8.34 -1.82
N ILE A 66 -6.11 -7.28 -2.21
CA ILE A 66 -6.41 -6.15 -1.35
C ILE A 66 -7.93 -5.96 -1.26
N VAL A 67 -8.37 -5.37 -0.16
CA VAL A 67 -9.77 -5.08 0.08
C VAL A 67 -10.11 -3.72 -0.53
N GLY A 68 -11.11 -3.68 -1.41
CA GLY A 68 -11.64 -2.42 -1.92
C GLY A 68 -10.71 -1.62 -2.82
N GLY A 69 -9.60 -2.10 -3.23
CA GLY A 69 -8.50 -1.38 -3.86
C GLY A 69 -8.80 -0.52 -5.09
N LYS A 70 -10.06 -0.36 -5.46
CA LYS A 70 -10.45 0.45 -6.59
C LYS A 70 -10.90 1.84 -6.14
N VAL A 71 -10.33 2.89 -6.73
CA VAL A 71 -10.70 4.27 -6.43
C VAL A 71 -11.10 4.97 -7.72
N ASP A 72 -11.88 6.06 -7.59
CA ASP A 72 -12.24 6.89 -8.73
C ASP A 72 -11.07 7.82 -9.06
N THR A 73 -10.12 7.33 -9.83
CA THR A 73 -8.90 8.08 -10.16
C THR A 73 -9.21 9.33 -10.99
N ALA A 74 -10.30 9.32 -11.76
CA ALA A 74 -10.69 10.48 -12.56
C ALA A 74 -11.11 11.68 -11.71
N SER A 75 -11.51 11.44 -10.46
CA SER A 75 -11.92 12.50 -9.53
C SER A 75 -10.76 13.24 -8.90
N TYR A 76 -9.52 12.75 -9.05
CA TYR A 76 -8.36 13.32 -8.38
C TYR A 76 -7.35 13.86 -9.37
N ASP A 77 -6.80 15.04 -9.05
CA ASP A 77 -5.71 15.64 -9.82
C ASP A 77 -4.36 15.07 -9.41
N VAL A 78 -4.21 14.72 -8.13
CA VAL A 78 -2.97 14.18 -7.58
C VAL A 78 -3.31 13.00 -6.66
N VAL A 79 -2.57 11.92 -6.80
CA VAL A 79 -2.65 10.77 -5.89
C VAL A 79 -1.26 10.52 -5.30
N TYR A 80 -1.17 10.63 -3.98
CA TYR A 80 0.02 10.26 -3.23
C TYR A 80 -0.11 8.81 -2.79
N ILE A 81 0.96 8.04 -2.94
CA ILE A 81 0.96 6.62 -2.55
C ILE A 81 2.04 6.42 -1.49
N GLY A 82 1.62 6.02 -0.28
CA GLY A 82 2.52 5.75 0.83
C GLY A 82 2.65 4.26 1.11
N PHE A 83 3.88 3.80 1.35
CA PHE A 83 4.15 2.40 1.65
C PHE A 83 5.48 2.26 2.40
N PRO A 84 5.65 1.18 3.19
CA PRO A 84 6.96 0.86 3.74
C PRO A 84 7.86 0.30 2.63
N ILE A 85 9.16 0.47 2.78
CA ILE A 85 10.12 -0.08 1.83
C ILE A 85 10.59 -1.43 2.33
N TRP A 86 10.34 -2.49 1.53
CA TRP A 86 10.77 -3.85 1.81
C TRP A 86 11.82 -4.26 0.79
N TRP A 87 13.05 -4.57 1.25
CA TRP A 87 14.17 -4.92 0.37
C TRP A 87 14.37 -3.92 -0.77
N GLY A 88 14.20 -2.62 -0.45
CA GLY A 88 14.44 -1.54 -1.41
C GLY A 88 13.31 -1.27 -2.40
N VAL A 89 12.17 -1.96 -2.29
CA VAL A 89 11.02 -1.78 -3.18
C VAL A 89 9.72 -1.73 -2.41
N ALA A 90 8.65 -1.33 -3.09
CA ALA A 90 7.30 -1.31 -2.50
C ALA A 90 6.78 -2.72 -2.27
N PRO A 91 5.93 -2.95 -1.25
CA PRO A 91 5.20 -4.20 -1.10
C PRO A 91 4.37 -4.51 -2.35
N ARG A 92 4.17 -5.79 -2.65
CA ARG A 92 3.46 -6.22 -3.87
C ARG A 92 2.01 -5.79 -3.90
N GLU A 93 1.40 -5.49 -2.75
CA GLU A 93 0.05 -4.91 -2.69
C GLU A 93 -0.04 -3.58 -3.44
N ILE A 94 1.04 -2.81 -3.46
CA ILE A 94 1.07 -1.57 -4.25
C ILE A 94 0.93 -1.88 -5.74
N ASN A 95 1.60 -2.93 -6.23
CA ASN A 95 1.43 -3.37 -7.61
C ASN A 95 -0.02 -3.78 -7.88
N THR A 96 -0.65 -4.52 -6.95
CA THR A 96 -2.06 -4.90 -7.05
C THR A 96 -2.94 -3.66 -7.16
N PHE A 97 -2.71 -2.68 -6.30
CA PHE A 97 -3.48 -1.43 -6.27
C PHE A 97 -3.31 -0.65 -7.58
N LEU A 98 -2.09 -0.51 -8.06
CA LEU A 98 -1.81 0.23 -9.29
C LEU A 98 -2.47 -0.44 -10.50
N GLU A 99 -2.44 -1.77 -10.57
CA GLU A 99 -3.03 -2.51 -11.69
C GLU A 99 -4.56 -2.53 -11.63
N ALA A 100 -5.15 -2.36 -10.46
CA ALA A 100 -6.60 -2.35 -10.28
C ALA A 100 -7.26 -1.04 -10.74
N ASN A 101 -6.48 0.00 -10.99
CA ASN A 101 -6.98 1.33 -11.28
C ASN A 101 -6.44 1.86 -12.61
N ASP A 102 -7.15 2.85 -13.18
CA ASP A 102 -6.76 3.51 -14.43
C ASP A 102 -6.01 4.79 -14.11
N TRP A 103 -4.76 4.88 -14.52
CA TRP A 103 -3.87 6.01 -14.21
C TRP A 103 -3.59 6.82 -15.47
N ARG A 104 -4.53 7.65 -15.85
CA ARG A 104 -4.38 8.52 -17.02
C ARG A 104 -4.16 9.97 -16.62
#